data_abbef5341417648be6012aac6d71a04d
#
_entry.id   abbef5341417648be6012aac6d71a04d
#
_cell.length_a   1.000
_cell.length_b   1.000
_cell.length_c   1.000
_cell.angle_alpha   90.00
_cell.angle_beta   90.00
_cell.angle_gamma   90.00
#
_symmetry.space_group_name_H-M   'P 1'
#
loop_
_entity.id
_entity.type
_entity.pdbx_description
1 polymer ?
#
loop_
_entity_poly.entity_id
_entity_poly.type
_entity_poly.pdbx_seq_one_letter_code
_entity_poly.pdbx_strand_id
1 'polypeptide(L)'
;MKRDNTNLSICKAIAIILMCAGHAEGPTLLVTFIYLFHMPVFFIAAGYFFDKKYLSDPWTFVKKRFKGLYVPFVKWSLFFLVFHNLFFKIGLMNEHYGNWAGGVTHPYDWHQFWQRLVHIIFSMGGYDEFLAGAFWFFRALLVASVAFLVLYLLLYNRRKWLSHDTVPWVIIILTIGFAWFKVANHLTIATIVQGGIRDCWGVMFFAMGVLYRRYEKLIPERWALTLVFAAVLLVGASQGWQGMALKTELRTVATLPFTGAIGFLMVHHIASWLDRHEGIVKRFMVYCGNNTLYIYVFHIISFKIVSAIKIWYYGLDWGQIGCHMVIHENSTTDLFWVLYTIVGTAVPLLGITLYRHLRTQFSNNTND
;
A
#
# COMPACT_ATOMS: atom_id res chain seq x y z
N MET A 1 -9.69 -21.21 14.07
CA MET A 1 -10.46 -19.97 14.01
C MET A 1 -9.57 -18.86 13.45
N LYS A 2 -9.91 -18.25 12.30
CA LYS A 2 -9.36 -16.95 11.90
C LYS A 2 -9.80 -15.97 12.99
N ARG A 3 -8.85 -15.38 13.70
CA ARG A 3 -9.15 -14.17 14.48
C ARG A 3 -9.48 -13.09 13.47
N ASP A 4 -10.75 -12.83 13.23
CA ASP A 4 -11.17 -11.61 12.56
C ASP A 4 -10.91 -10.47 13.55
N ASN A 5 -9.76 -9.82 13.37
CA ASN A 5 -9.43 -8.64 14.14
C ASN A 5 -10.05 -7.45 13.38
N THR A 6 -11.28 -7.10 13.76
CA THR A 6 -12.05 -5.99 13.16
C THR A 6 -11.30 -4.67 13.27
N ASN A 7 -10.61 -4.43 14.39
CA ASN A 7 -9.76 -3.27 14.59
C ASN A 7 -8.70 -3.15 13.47
N LEU A 8 -7.91 -4.21 13.19
CA LEU A 8 -6.92 -4.16 12.12
C LEU A 8 -7.55 -4.08 10.72
N SER A 9 -8.76 -4.57 10.53
CA SER A 9 -9.50 -4.32 9.29
C SER A 9 -9.84 -2.85 9.14
N ILE A 10 -10.25 -2.18 10.22
CA ILE A 10 -10.49 -0.72 10.23
C ILE A 10 -9.19 0.04 10.03
N CYS A 11 -8.06 -0.36 10.65
CA CYS A 11 -6.74 0.24 10.39
C CYS A 11 -6.38 0.22 8.89
N LYS A 12 -6.57 -0.93 8.24
CA LYS A 12 -6.34 -1.07 6.80
C LYS A 12 -7.29 -0.20 5.98
N ALA A 13 -8.56 -0.07 6.41
CA ALA A 13 -9.52 0.81 5.76
C ALA A 13 -9.08 2.28 5.82
N ILE A 14 -8.69 2.76 6.99
CA ILE A 14 -8.16 4.12 7.14
C ILE A 14 -6.94 4.31 6.22
N ALA A 15 -5.99 3.39 6.26
CA ALA A 15 -4.76 3.50 5.47
C ALA A 15 -5.02 3.48 3.96
N ILE A 16 -5.98 2.66 3.45
CA ILE A 16 -6.29 2.60 2.01
C ILE A 16 -7.06 3.83 1.54
N ILE A 17 -7.97 4.37 2.34
CA ILE A 17 -8.67 5.62 2.02
C ILE A 17 -7.68 6.77 1.97
N LEU A 18 -6.76 6.86 2.94
CA LEU A 18 -5.67 7.85 2.94
C LEU A 18 -4.72 7.66 1.76
N MET A 19 -4.45 6.41 1.32
CA MET A 19 -3.68 6.16 0.10
C MET A 19 -4.39 6.76 -1.12
N CYS A 20 -5.70 6.57 -1.26
CA CYS A 20 -6.46 7.21 -2.35
C CYS A 20 -6.36 8.74 -2.28
N ALA A 21 -6.48 9.33 -1.09
CA ALA A 21 -6.32 10.77 -0.88
C ALA A 21 -4.90 11.25 -1.23
N GLY A 22 -3.87 10.47 -0.87
CA GLY A 22 -2.48 10.76 -1.23
C GLY A 22 -2.21 10.70 -2.73
N HIS A 23 -2.93 9.86 -3.48
CA HIS A 23 -2.85 9.78 -4.94
C HIS A 23 -3.79 10.75 -5.65
N ALA A 24 -4.66 11.44 -4.93
CA ALA A 24 -5.65 12.39 -5.46
C ALA A 24 -5.14 13.85 -5.52
N GLU A 25 -3.85 14.07 -5.30
CA GLU A 25 -3.21 15.39 -5.27
C GLU A 25 -3.94 16.42 -4.38
N GLY A 26 -4.26 16.02 -3.18
CA GLY A 26 -4.73 16.93 -2.15
C GLY A 26 -3.64 17.94 -1.73
N PRO A 27 -3.94 18.82 -0.77
CA PRO A 27 -2.97 19.80 -0.27
C PRO A 27 -1.65 19.13 0.13
N THR A 28 -0.52 19.71 -0.28
CA THR A 28 0.83 19.12 -0.11
C THR A 28 1.12 18.69 1.34
N LEU A 29 0.71 19.51 2.31
CA LEU A 29 0.87 19.18 3.72
C LEU A 29 0.11 17.90 4.10
N LEU A 30 -1.13 17.73 3.62
CA LEU A 30 -1.94 16.54 3.86
C LEU A 30 -1.32 15.30 3.19
N VAL A 31 -0.89 15.42 1.94
CA VAL A 31 -0.26 14.33 1.20
C VAL A 31 1.04 13.90 1.89
N THR A 32 1.88 14.85 2.29
CA THR A 32 3.11 14.55 3.02
C THR A 32 2.82 13.89 4.37
N PHE A 33 1.84 14.40 5.12
CA PHE A 33 1.39 13.80 6.38
C PHE A 33 0.96 12.34 6.19
N ILE A 34 0.14 12.04 5.20
CA ILE A 34 -0.32 10.70 4.88
C ILE A 34 0.86 9.78 4.57
N TYR A 35 1.82 10.25 3.76
CA TYR A 35 2.94 9.43 3.30
C TYR A 35 3.91 9.03 4.41
N LEU A 36 3.93 9.73 5.54
CA LEU A 36 4.77 9.35 6.68
C LEU A 36 4.38 8.00 7.30
N PHE A 37 3.13 7.55 7.16
CA PHE A 37 2.67 6.36 7.90
C PHE A 37 1.72 5.41 7.17
N HIS A 38 1.01 5.83 6.10
CA HIS A 38 -0.04 4.97 5.52
C HIS A 38 0.50 3.62 5.01
N MET A 39 1.69 3.59 4.39
CA MET A 39 2.32 2.33 3.96
C MET A 39 2.87 1.51 5.13
N PRO A 40 3.62 2.09 6.10
CA PRO A 40 3.96 1.41 7.34
C PRO A 40 2.82 0.67 8.02
N VAL A 41 1.60 1.24 8.06
CA VAL A 41 0.40 0.58 8.65
C VAL A 41 0.15 -0.80 8.03
N PHE A 42 0.27 -0.95 6.70
CA PHE A 42 0.06 -2.25 6.04
C PHE A 42 1.13 -3.29 6.39
N PHE A 43 2.40 -2.87 6.46
CA PHE A 43 3.49 -3.77 6.83
C PHE A 43 3.38 -4.20 8.31
N ILE A 44 3.07 -3.27 9.22
CA ILE A 44 2.87 -3.54 10.64
C ILE A 44 1.65 -4.46 10.83
N ALA A 45 0.52 -4.18 10.16
CA ALA A 45 -0.64 -5.05 10.18
C ALA A 45 -0.34 -6.46 9.65
N ALA A 46 0.49 -6.58 8.61
CA ALA A 46 0.90 -7.89 8.08
C ALA A 46 1.81 -8.66 9.06
N GLY A 47 2.70 -7.97 9.77
CA GLY A 47 3.55 -8.55 10.81
C GLY A 47 2.77 -8.97 12.06
N TYR A 48 1.74 -8.23 12.44
CA TYR A 48 0.86 -8.59 13.54
C TYR A 48 0.24 -9.99 13.38
N PHE A 49 -0.07 -10.42 12.17
CA PHE A 49 -0.62 -11.74 11.89
C PHE A 49 0.44 -12.85 11.75
N PHE A 50 1.72 -12.54 11.95
CA PHE A 50 2.76 -13.55 11.97
C PHE A 50 2.62 -14.44 13.22
N ASP A 51 2.62 -15.76 13.03
CA ASP A 51 2.45 -16.74 14.11
C ASP A 51 3.71 -17.59 14.26
N LYS A 52 4.10 -17.88 15.51
CA LYS A 52 5.28 -18.70 15.83
C LYS A 52 5.24 -20.11 15.19
N LYS A 53 4.04 -20.65 14.90
CA LYS A 53 3.90 -21.92 14.17
C LYS A 53 4.59 -21.92 12.79
N TYR A 54 4.76 -20.76 12.18
CA TYR A 54 5.49 -20.66 10.91
C TYR A 54 7.00 -20.84 11.04
N LEU A 55 7.53 -20.84 12.26
CA LEU A 55 8.94 -21.16 12.50
C LEU A 55 9.19 -22.67 12.41
N SER A 56 8.19 -23.50 12.77
CA SER A 56 8.23 -24.96 12.59
C SER A 56 7.78 -25.42 11.21
N ASP A 57 6.96 -24.60 10.52
CA ASP A 57 6.51 -24.86 9.14
C ASP A 57 6.64 -23.59 8.27
N PRO A 58 7.90 -23.24 7.90
CA PRO A 58 8.18 -22.05 7.07
C PRO A 58 7.51 -22.11 5.71
N TRP A 59 7.40 -23.32 5.14
CA TRP A 59 6.85 -23.51 3.80
C TRP A 59 5.37 -23.14 3.71
N THR A 60 4.59 -23.46 4.73
CA THR A 60 3.18 -23.02 4.82
C THR A 60 3.06 -21.51 4.86
N PHE A 61 3.97 -20.79 5.52
CA PHE A 61 3.98 -19.34 5.50
C PHE A 61 4.27 -18.80 4.10
N VAL A 62 5.34 -19.28 3.46
CA VAL A 62 5.74 -18.87 2.11
C VAL A 62 4.61 -19.11 1.10
N LYS A 63 4.00 -20.31 1.11
CA LYS A 63 2.84 -20.61 0.24
C LYS A 63 1.69 -19.64 0.43
N LYS A 64 1.35 -19.28 1.68
CA LYS A 64 0.27 -18.32 1.97
C LYS A 64 0.60 -16.92 1.46
N ARG A 65 1.86 -16.46 1.64
CA ARG A 65 2.31 -15.17 1.13
C ARG A 65 2.30 -15.15 -0.39
N PHE A 66 2.81 -16.20 -1.03
CA PHE A 66 2.79 -16.33 -2.47
C PHE A 66 1.35 -16.29 -3.02
N LYS A 67 0.44 -17.10 -2.47
CA LYS A 67 -0.96 -17.12 -2.88
C LYS A 67 -1.67 -15.79 -2.63
N GLY A 68 -1.32 -15.08 -1.56
CA GLY A 68 -1.98 -13.82 -1.17
C GLY A 68 -1.41 -12.57 -1.82
N LEU A 69 -0.18 -12.60 -2.35
CA LEU A 69 0.51 -11.44 -2.89
C LEU A 69 0.96 -11.63 -4.34
N TYR A 70 1.68 -12.72 -4.64
CA TYR A 70 2.16 -12.96 -6.01
C TYR A 70 1.02 -13.28 -6.97
N VAL A 71 0.11 -14.18 -6.61
CA VAL A 71 -1.01 -14.55 -7.50
C VAL A 71 -1.91 -13.35 -7.83
N PRO A 72 -2.35 -12.52 -6.85
CA PRO A 72 -3.08 -11.30 -7.17
C PRO A 72 -2.26 -10.30 -7.99
N PHE A 73 -0.95 -10.16 -7.70
CA PHE A 73 -0.06 -9.30 -8.49
C PHE A 73 -0.07 -9.71 -9.97
N VAL A 74 0.25 -10.98 -10.26
CA VAL A 74 0.29 -11.49 -11.65
C VAL A 74 -1.07 -11.32 -12.32
N LYS A 75 -2.16 -11.73 -11.65
CA LYS A 75 -3.52 -11.62 -12.20
C LYS A 75 -3.84 -10.18 -12.65
N TRP A 76 -3.62 -9.20 -11.79
CA TRP A 76 -4.00 -7.82 -12.08
C TRP A 76 -3.00 -7.10 -12.98
N SER A 77 -1.71 -7.44 -12.89
CA SER A 77 -0.72 -6.94 -13.85
C SER A 77 -1.01 -7.42 -15.27
N LEU A 78 -1.40 -8.70 -15.44
CA LEU A 78 -1.82 -9.23 -16.73
C LEU A 78 -3.10 -8.57 -17.24
N PHE A 79 -4.06 -8.28 -16.36
CA PHE A 79 -5.25 -7.53 -16.73
C PHE A 79 -4.86 -6.18 -17.35
N PHE A 80 -4.06 -5.37 -16.68
CA PHE A 80 -3.65 -4.07 -17.20
C PHE A 80 -2.76 -4.21 -18.45
N LEU A 81 -1.90 -5.22 -18.55
CA LEU A 81 -1.08 -5.46 -19.74
C LEU A 81 -1.93 -5.76 -20.97
N VAL A 82 -2.91 -6.66 -20.84
CA VAL A 82 -3.78 -7.06 -21.96
C VAL A 82 -4.67 -5.92 -22.43
N PHE A 83 -5.17 -5.11 -21.49
CA PHE A 83 -6.09 -4.01 -21.82
C PHE A 83 -5.38 -2.68 -22.08
N HIS A 84 -4.05 -2.60 -21.94
CA HIS A 84 -3.30 -1.36 -22.10
C HIS A 84 -3.59 -0.64 -23.42
N ASN A 85 -3.43 -1.33 -24.54
CA ASN A 85 -3.66 -0.75 -25.87
C ASN A 85 -5.15 -0.40 -26.13
N LEU A 86 -6.06 -1.14 -25.49
CA LEU A 86 -7.49 -0.80 -25.55
C LEU A 86 -7.76 0.51 -24.79
N PHE A 87 -7.14 0.73 -23.64
CA PHE A 87 -7.27 1.98 -22.87
C PHE A 87 -6.78 3.18 -23.66
N PHE A 88 -5.73 3.04 -24.48
CA PHE A 88 -5.32 4.06 -25.44
C PHE A 88 -6.38 4.28 -26.51
N LYS A 89 -6.89 3.21 -27.12
CA LYS A 89 -7.88 3.30 -28.21
C LYS A 89 -9.16 4.02 -27.78
N ILE A 90 -9.59 3.85 -26.53
CA ILE A 90 -10.78 4.51 -25.98
C ILE A 90 -10.48 5.84 -25.28
N GLY A 91 -9.24 6.35 -25.36
CA GLY A 91 -8.85 7.67 -24.89
C GLY A 91 -8.60 7.79 -23.40
N LEU A 92 -8.64 6.70 -22.60
CA LEU A 92 -8.34 6.74 -21.17
C LEU A 92 -6.86 6.99 -20.87
N MET A 93 -6.00 6.80 -21.85
CA MET A 93 -4.58 7.14 -21.83
C MET A 93 -4.19 7.73 -23.17
N ASN A 94 -3.20 8.63 -23.20
CA ASN A 94 -2.59 9.13 -24.41
C ASN A 94 -1.15 9.59 -24.16
N GLU A 95 -0.39 9.80 -25.21
CA GLU A 95 1.03 10.20 -25.11
C GLU A 95 1.20 11.65 -24.69
N HIS A 96 0.26 12.52 -25.02
CA HIS A 96 0.37 13.96 -24.76
C HIS A 96 0.21 14.28 -23.27
N TYR A 97 -0.77 13.67 -22.60
CA TYR A 97 -1.09 13.92 -21.20
C TYR A 97 -0.70 12.77 -20.27
N GLY A 98 -0.29 11.63 -20.80
CA GLY A 98 -0.02 10.41 -20.02
C GLY A 98 1.30 10.41 -19.25
N ASN A 99 2.12 11.45 -19.37
CA ASN A 99 3.49 11.50 -18.86
C ASN A 99 3.61 12.04 -17.44
N TRP A 100 2.69 11.67 -16.57
CA TRP A 100 2.80 12.08 -15.19
C TRP A 100 3.58 11.08 -14.35
N ALA A 101 4.00 10.81 -13.48
CA ALA A 101 4.60 9.72 -12.68
C ALA A 101 5.86 9.03 -13.27
N GLY A 102 6.54 9.64 -14.21
CA GLY A 102 7.90 9.20 -14.57
C GLY A 102 8.04 8.36 -15.84
N GLY A 103 7.06 8.33 -16.71
CA GLY A 103 7.18 7.65 -18.01
C GLY A 103 6.24 8.19 -19.07
N VAL A 104 6.70 8.21 -20.31
CA VAL A 104 5.81 8.44 -21.44
C VAL A 104 4.95 7.21 -21.62
N THR A 105 3.64 7.37 -21.51
CA THR A 105 2.69 6.30 -21.76
C THR A 105 2.46 6.21 -23.26
N HIS A 106 2.69 5.07 -23.86
CA HIS A 106 2.48 4.79 -25.28
C HIS A 106 1.88 3.39 -25.47
N PRO A 107 1.21 3.13 -26.60
CA PRO A 107 0.74 1.77 -26.91
C PRO A 107 1.92 0.80 -26.96
N TYR A 108 1.73 -0.40 -26.41
CA TYR A 108 2.77 -1.42 -26.43
C TYR A 108 2.80 -2.13 -27.78
N ASP A 109 3.99 -2.24 -28.38
CA ASP A 109 4.26 -3.16 -29.46
C ASP A 109 4.35 -4.62 -28.97
N TRP A 110 4.49 -5.56 -29.92
CA TRP A 110 4.54 -6.99 -29.59
C TRP A 110 5.79 -7.35 -28.76
N HIS A 111 6.93 -6.70 -29.01
CA HIS A 111 8.15 -6.92 -28.25
C HIS A 111 8.01 -6.45 -26.81
N GLN A 112 7.52 -5.25 -26.61
CA GLN A 112 7.26 -4.66 -25.28
C GLN A 112 6.23 -5.48 -24.50
N PHE A 113 5.18 -5.99 -25.16
CA PHE A 113 4.18 -6.85 -24.53
C PHE A 113 4.83 -8.12 -23.93
N TRP A 114 5.64 -8.83 -24.72
CA TRP A 114 6.33 -10.03 -24.23
C TRP A 114 7.39 -9.75 -23.17
N GLN A 115 8.14 -8.68 -23.32
CA GLN A 115 9.12 -8.25 -22.32
C GLN A 115 8.41 -7.98 -20.98
N ARG A 116 7.31 -7.24 -20.98
CA ARG A 116 6.54 -6.94 -19.78
C ARG A 116 5.91 -8.20 -19.18
N LEU A 117 5.38 -9.10 -20.00
CA LEU A 117 4.85 -10.38 -19.55
C LEU A 117 5.90 -11.20 -18.78
N VAL A 118 7.10 -11.32 -19.32
CA VAL A 118 8.21 -12.03 -18.66
C VAL A 118 8.58 -11.35 -17.35
N HIS A 119 8.69 -10.04 -17.34
CA HIS A 119 8.99 -9.30 -16.10
C HIS A 119 7.90 -9.41 -15.05
N ILE A 120 6.62 -9.42 -15.42
CA ILE A 120 5.49 -9.64 -14.50
C ILE A 120 5.63 -11.00 -13.82
N ILE A 121 5.88 -12.05 -14.60
CA ILE A 121 5.94 -13.43 -14.07
C ILE A 121 7.19 -13.67 -13.24
N PHE A 122 8.37 -13.27 -13.71
CA PHE A 122 9.63 -13.70 -13.10
C PHE A 122 10.25 -12.71 -12.12
N SER A 123 9.92 -11.41 -12.19
CA SER A 123 10.52 -10.39 -11.32
C SER A 123 9.53 -9.55 -10.52
N MET A 124 8.23 -9.79 -10.67
CA MET A 124 7.19 -8.91 -10.14
C MET A 124 7.43 -7.43 -10.52
N GLY A 125 7.92 -7.21 -11.74
CA GLY A 125 8.13 -5.91 -12.39
C GLY A 125 7.32 -5.84 -13.68
N GLY A 126 7.58 -4.84 -14.53
CA GLY A 126 6.97 -4.74 -15.87
C GLY A 126 5.46 -4.47 -15.90
N TYR A 127 4.82 -4.27 -14.77
CA TYR A 127 3.42 -3.86 -14.69
C TYR A 127 3.22 -2.45 -15.27
N ASP A 128 2.00 -2.09 -15.59
CA ASP A 128 1.66 -0.76 -16.07
C ASP A 128 1.91 0.27 -14.95
N GLU A 129 2.95 1.09 -15.09
CA GLU A 129 3.35 2.05 -14.07
C GLU A 129 2.36 3.20 -13.95
N PHE A 130 1.56 3.45 -14.99
CA PHE A 130 0.58 4.53 -15.02
C PHE A 130 -0.70 4.15 -14.27
N LEU A 131 -1.35 3.04 -14.63
CA LEU A 131 -2.60 2.60 -14.01
C LEU A 131 -2.40 1.75 -12.76
N ALA A 132 -1.25 1.10 -12.64
CA ALA A 132 -0.90 0.19 -11.57
C ALA A 132 0.36 0.61 -10.79
N GLY A 133 0.69 1.90 -10.77
CA GLY A 133 1.92 2.43 -10.15
C GLY A 133 2.11 2.06 -8.67
N ALA A 134 1.04 1.78 -7.95
CA ALA A 134 1.09 1.30 -6.58
C ALA A 134 1.59 -0.17 -6.44
N PHE A 135 1.62 -0.99 -7.50
CA PHE A 135 1.86 -2.45 -7.44
C PHE A 135 3.24 -2.86 -6.89
N TRP A 136 4.16 -1.93 -6.75
CA TRP A 136 5.41 -2.15 -6.03
C TRP A 136 5.21 -2.75 -4.63
N PHE A 137 4.10 -2.45 -3.97
CA PHE A 137 3.80 -2.91 -2.63
C PHE A 137 3.58 -4.43 -2.54
N PHE A 138 2.99 -5.07 -3.56
CA PHE A 138 2.84 -6.52 -3.58
C PHE A 138 4.18 -7.22 -3.42
N ARG A 139 5.18 -6.79 -4.21
CA ARG A 139 6.52 -7.35 -4.16
C ARG A 139 7.20 -6.99 -2.84
N ALA A 140 7.16 -5.72 -2.44
CA ALA A 140 7.81 -5.27 -1.22
C ALA A 140 7.26 -6.02 0.03
N LEU A 141 5.94 -6.26 0.11
CA LEU A 141 5.37 -7.00 1.21
C LEU A 141 5.70 -8.51 1.14
N LEU A 142 5.76 -9.10 -0.05
CA LEU A 142 6.19 -10.48 -0.23
C LEU A 142 7.64 -10.66 0.21
N VAL A 143 8.54 -9.85 -0.34
CA VAL A 143 9.97 -9.86 0.00
C VAL A 143 10.18 -9.61 1.50
N ALA A 144 9.56 -8.57 2.06
CA ALA A 144 9.68 -8.23 3.47
C ALA A 144 9.24 -9.36 4.39
N SER A 145 8.10 -10.00 4.10
CA SER A 145 7.59 -11.09 4.94
C SER A 145 8.46 -12.35 4.86
N VAL A 146 8.96 -12.71 3.68
CA VAL A 146 9.86 -13.87 3.51
C VAL A 146 11.24 -13.58 4.10
N ALA A 147 11.80 -12.39 3.85
CA ALA A 147 13.08 -11.97 4.43
C ALA A 147 13.03 -11.93 5.97
N PHE A 148 11.92 -11.42 6.55
CA PHE A 148 11.71 -11.47 7.99
C PHE A 148 11.76 -12.91 8.51
N LEU A 149 11.04 -13.85 7.88
CA LEU A 149 11.04 -15.26 8.27
C LEU A 149 12.45 -15.87 8.19
N VAL A 150 13.17 -15.62 7.09
CA VAL A 150 14.55 -16.13 6.90
C VAL A 150 15.50 -15.57 7.97
N LEU A 151 15.48 -14.26 8.20
CA LEU A 151 16.28 -13.61 9.23
C LEU A 151 15.93 -14.16 10.63
N TYR A 152 14.64 -14.34 10.91
CA TYR A 152 14.19 -14.91 12.17
C TYR A 152 14.76 -16.31 12.39
N LEU A 153 14.66 -17.18 11.39
CA LEU A 153 15.18 -18.56 11.49
C LEU A 153 16.71 -18.58 11.63
N LEU A 154 17.43 -17.75 10.90
CA LEU A 154 18.90 -17.65 10.98
C LEU A 154 19.36 -17.17 12.36
N LEU A 155 18.72 -16.15 12.91
CA LEU A 155 19.08 -15.59 14.22
C LEU A 155 18.67 -16.53 15.36
N TYR A 156 17.51 -17.13 15.30
CA TYR A 156 17.02 -18.02 16.35
C TYR A 156 17.76 -19.36 16.36
N ASN A 157 17.92 -20.02 15.20
CA ASN A 157 18.55 -21.36 15.13
C ASN A 157 20.06 -21.33 15.37
N ARG A 158 20.76 -20.28 14.91
CA ARG A 158 22.22 -20.14 15.08
C ARG A 158 22.65 -19.60 16.42
N ARG A 159 21.76 -18.90 17.11
CA ARG A 159 22.08 -18.19 18.36
C ARG A 159 21.07 -18.56 19.44
N LYS A 160 21.20 -19.75 20.03
CA LYS A 160 20.32 -20.23 21.12
C LYS A 160 20.14 -19.24 22.29
N TRP A 161 21.05 -18.26 22.42
CA TRP A 161 20.98 -17.20 23.44
C TRP A 161 20.00 -16.07 23.07
N LEU A 162 19.54 -15.97 21.82
CA LEU A 162 18.49 -15.02 21.44
C LEU A 162 17.11 -15.63 21.69
N SER A 163 16.36 -14.99 22.56
CA SER A 163 14.97 -15.38 22.81
C SER A 163 14.05 -15.01 21.64
N HIS A 164 12.89 -15.66 21.58
CA HIS A 164 11.85 -15.27 20.62
C HIS A 164 11.45 -13.78 20.72
N ASP A 165 11.61 -13.18 21.89
CA ASP A 165 11.26 -11.79 22.13
C ASP A 165 12.34 -10.82 21.67
N THR A 166 13.58 -11.25 21.67
CA THR A 166 14.76 -10.46 21.28
C THR A 166 14.94 -10.42 19.75
N VAL A 167 14.64 -11.52 19.05
CA VAL A 167 14.89 -11.64 17.60
C VAL A 167 14.25 -10.50 16.78
N PRO A 168 12.97 -10.14 16.95
CA PRO A 168 12.39 -9.05 16.17
C PRO A 168 13.07 -7.68 16.42
N TRP A 169 13.53 -7.41 17.65
CA TRP A 169 14.30 -6.20 17.97
C TRP A 169 15.64 -6.17 17.23
N VAL A 170 16.35 -7.31 17.23
CA VAL A 170 17.61 -7.43 16.48
C VAL A 170 17.39 -7.22 14.99
N ILE A 171 16.30 -7.76 14.42
CA ILE A 171 15.95 -7.52 13.00
C ILE A 171 15.71 -6.04 12.74
N ILE A 172 14.99 -5.33 13.61
CA ILE A 172 14.76 -3.88 13.47
C ILE A 172 16.09 -3.12 13.47
N ILE A 173 16.99 -3.41 14.42
CA ILE A 173 18.29 -2.75 14.53
C ILE A 173 19.14 -3.03 13.28
N LEU A 174 19.20 -4.30 12.84
CA LEU A 174 19.95 -4.68 11.64
C LEU A 174 19.42 -4.01 10.38
N THR A 175 18.10 -3.90 10.23
CA THR A 175 17.50 -3.25 9.05
C THR A 175 17.72 -1.75 9.05
N ILE A 176 17.63 -1.07 10.21
CA ILE A 176 17.97 0.36 10.31
C ILE A 176 19.46 0.58 10.02
N GLY A 177 20.34 -0.23 10.60
CA GLY A 177 21.79 -0.15 10.35
C GLY A 177 22.13 -0.40 8.89
N PHE A 178 21.50 -1.39 8.25
CA PHE A 178 21.66 -1.63 6.81
C PHE A 178 21.12 -0.47 5.95
N ALA A 179 19.96 0.08 6.29
CA ALA A 179 19.41 1.24 5.59
C ALA A 179 20.34 2.46 5.71
N TRP A 180 20.88 2.72 6.91
CA TRP A 180 21.86 3.77 7.15
C TRP A 180 23.11 3.55 6.29
N PHE A 181 23.71 2.35 6.36
CA PHE A 181 24.91 2.00 5.58
C PHE A 181 24.68 2.15 4.09
N LYS A 182 23.55 1.66 3.59
CA LYS A 182 23.17 1.75 2.18
C LYS A 182 23.04 3.20 1.71
N VAL A 183 22.37 4.04 2.49
CA VAL A 183 22.13 5.45 2.13
C VAL A 183 23.41 6.27 2.24
N ALA A 184 24.19 6.07 3.31
CA ALA A 184 25.45 6.77 3.52
C ALA A 184 26.50 6.49 2.44
N ASN A 185 26.51 5.28 1.88
CA ASN A 185 27.45 4.87 0.83
C ASN A 185 26.84 4.90 -0.59
N HIS A 186 25.65 5.47 -0.77
CA HIS A 186 24.94 5.55 -2.05
C HIS A 186 24.82 4.20 -2.79
N LEU A 187 24.67 3.09 -2.04
CA LEU A 187 24.62 1.75 -2.62
C LEU A 187 23.28 1.51 -3.34
N THR A 188 23.37 0.88 -4.51
CA THR A 188 22.20 0.36 -5.25
C THR A 188 22.26 -1.16 -5.28
N ILE A 189 21.11 -1.82 -5.07
CA ILE A 189 20.99 -3.27 -5.16
C ILE A 189 20.41 -3.58 -6.55
N ALA A 190 21.25 -3.98 -7.49
CA ALA A 190 20.89 -4.12 -8.90
C ALA A 190 19.80 -5.17 -9.16
N THR A 191 19.68 -6.17 -8.29
CA THR A 191 18.68 -7.25 -8.44
C THR A 191 17.30 -6.93 -7.87
N ILE A 192 17.19 -5.86 -7.08
CA ILE A 192 15.94 -5.44 -6.47
C ILE A 192 15.49 -4.12 -7.10
N VAL A 193 14.32 -4.11 -7.71
CA VAL A 193 13.76 -2.89 -8.29
C VAL A 193 13.72 -1.79 -7.23
N GLN A 194 14.06 -0.56 -7.63
CA GLN A 194 14.09 0.63 -6.77
C GLN A 194 15.16 0.56 -5.66
N GLY A 195 16.24 -0.19 -5.89
CA GLY A 195 17.41 -0.22 -5.01
C GLY A 195 17.18 -0.90 -3.65
N GLY A 196 16.05 -1.59 -3.44
CA GLY A 196 15.78 -2.42 -2.27
C GLY A 196 15.46 -1.69 -0.96
N ILE A 197 15.47 -0.36 -0.93
CA ILE A 197 15.26 0.38 0.32
C ILE A 197 13.83 0.20 0.86
N ARG A 198 12.83 0.14 -0.01
CA ARG A 198 11.43 -0.10 0.40
C ARG A 198 11.24 -1.50 0.97
N ASP A 199 11.96 -2.48 0.46
CA ASP A 199 11.93 -3.85 0.97
C ASP A 199 12.56 -3.90 2.37
N CYS A 200 13.66 -3.18 2.59
CA CYS A 200 14.30 -3.03 3.90
C CYS A 200 13.35 -2.40 4.93
N TRP A 201 12.70 -1.29 4.60
CA TRP A 201 11.68 -0.68 5.44
C TRP A 201 10.52 -1.63 5.71
N GLY A 202 10.12 -2.41 4.71
CA GLY A 202 9.09 -3.42 4.83
C GLY A 202 9.43 -4.48 5.88
N VAL A 203 10.67 -5.00 5.90
CA VAL A 203 11.15 -5.96 6.92
C VAL A 203 11.08 -5.35 8.31
N MET A 204 11.54 -4.11 8.46
CA MET A 204 11.53 -3.40 9.75
C MET A 204 10.10 -3.23 10.27
N PHE A 205 9.18 -2.69 9.47
CA PHE A 205 7.79 -2.49 9.88
C PHE A 205 7.05 -3.80 10.11
N PHE A 206 7.37 -4.83 9.35
CA PHE A 206 6.84 -6.18 9.61
C PHE A 206 7.29 -6.69 10.99
N ALA A 207 8.57 -6.52 11.34
CA ALA A 207 9.09 -6.87 12.67
C ALA A 207 8.42 -6.05 13.78
N MET A 208 8.18 -4.75 13.56
CA MET A 208 7.40 -3.91 14.49
C MET A 208 5.99 -4.45 14.71
N GLY A 209 5.33 -4.98 13.68
CA GLY A 209 4.02 -5.61 13.79
C GLY A 209 4.03 -6.87 14.66
N VAL A 210 5.09 -7.68 14.56
CA VAL A 210 5.29 -8.85 15.43
C VAL A 210 5.45 -8.43 16.88
N LEU A 211 6.23 -7.37 17.13
CA LEU A 211 6.40 -6.81 18.49
C LEU A 211 5.10 -6.20 19.00
N TYR A 212 4.41 -5.41 18.17
CA TYR A 212 3.15 -4.80 18.56
C TYR A 212 2.15 -5.83 19.07
N ARG A 213 1.97 -6.94 18.38
CA ARG A 213 1.08 -8.03 18.84
C ARG A 213 1.42 -8.56 20.23
N ARG A 214 2.68 -8.49 20.65
CA ARG A 214 3.12 -8.96 21.97
C ARG A 214 2.85 -7.94 23.07
N TYR A 215 3.06 -6.67 22.72
CA TYR A 215 3.04 -5.58 23.68
C TYR A 215 1.80 -4.70 23.59
N GLU A 216 0.83 -5.03 22.70
CA GLU A 216 -0.37 -4.23 22.48
C GLU A 216 -1.13 -3.88 23.77
N LYS A 217 -1.19 -4.82 24.74
CA LYS A 217 -1.85 -4.61 26.02
C LYS A 217 -1.13 -3.64 26.96
N LEU A 218 0.14 -3.36 26.72
CA LEU A 218 0.96 -2.43 27.51
C LEU A 218 0.92 -1.01 26.92
N ILE A 219 0.44 -0.86 25.70
CA ILE A 219 0.41 0.43 25.01
C ILE A 219 -0.92 1.12 25.34
N PRO A 220 -0.87 2.28 26.01
CA PRO A 220 -2.08 2.95 26.42
C PRO A 220 -2.82 3.59 25.24
N GLU A 221 -4.11 3.30 25.09
CA GLU A 221 -4.99 3.96 24.14
C GLU A 221 -5.59 5.22 24.77
N ARG A 222 -4.91 6.37 24.60
CA ARG A 222 -5.34 7.67 25.14
C ARG A 222 -5.40 8.71 24.03
N TRP A 223 -6.49 9.46 23.96
CA TRP A 223 -6.66 10.54 22.98
C TRP A 223 -5.55 11.60 23.04
N ALA A 224 -5.06 11.93 24.24
CA ALA A 224 -3.95 12.84 24.39
C ALA A 224 -2.69 12.36 23.61
N LEU A 225 -2.36 11.07 23.68
CA LEU A 225 -1.24 10.51 22.91
C LEU A 225 -1.54 10.53 21.40
N THR A 226 -2.75 10.22 20.98
CA THR A 226 -3.15 10.27 19.58
C THR A 226 -3.00 11.68 19.00
N LEU A 227 -3.41 12.70 19.76
CA LEU A 227 -3.24 14.10 19.36
C LEU A 227 -1.77 14.51 19.31
N VAL A 228 -0.96 14.07 20.27
CA VAL A 228 0.51 14.30 20.26
C VAL A 228 1.12 13.64 19.02
N PHE A 229 0.76 12.39 18.71
CA PHE A 229 1.26 11.71 17.53
C PHE A 229 0.84 12.42 16.23
N ALA A 230 -0.42 12.86 16.13
CA ALA A 230 -0.89 13.66 15.01
C ALA A 230 -0.11 14.98 14.87
N ALA A 231 0.14 15.69 15.98
CA ALA A 231 0.91 16.92 15.98
C ALA A 231 2.35 16.69 15.53
N VAL A 232 3.03 15.66 16.03
CA VAL A 232 4.39 15.30 15.60
C VAL A 232 4.45 14.96 14.11
N LEU A 233 3.47 14.19 13.60
CA LEU A 233 3.39 13.87 12.17
C LEU A 233 3.12 15.12 11.32
N LEU A 234 2.29 16.06 11.78
CA LEU A 234 2.05 17.34 11.10
C LEU A 234 3.30 18.21 11.07
N VAL A 235 4.04 18.28 12.17
CA VAL A 235 5.34 18.97 12.21
C VAL A 235 6.32 18.29 11.26
N GLY A 236 6.41 16.96 11.27
CA GLY A 236 7.25 16.22 10.32
C GLY A 236 6.88 16.50 8.87
N ALA A 237 5.58 16.56 8.56
CA ALA A 237 5.09 16.88 7.23
C ALA A 237 5.44 18.32 6.83
N SER A 238 5.27 19.30 7.71
CA SER A 238 5.64 20.70 7.45
C SER A 238 7.15 20.89 7.26
N GLN A 239 7.97 20.02 7.85
CA GLN A 239 9.42 19.98 7.67
C GLN A 239 9.86 19.14 6.47
N GLY A 240 8.95 18.63 5.64
CA GLY A 240 9.25 17.82 4.47
C GLY A 240 9.88 16.47 4.78
N TRP A 241 9.53 15.85 5.93
CA TRP A 241 9.97 14.48 6.21
C TRP A 241 9.35 13.52 5.19
N GLN A 242 10.12 12.49 4.84
CA GLN A 242 9.73 11.56 3.80
C GLN A 242 9.22 10.24 4.38
N GLY A 243 8.25 9.63 3.70
CA GLY A 243 7.79 8.28 3.95
C GLY A 243 8.63 7.21 3.25
N MET A 244 8.01 6.10 2.84
CA MET A 244 8.68 5.01 2.11
C MET A 244 8.95 5.39 0.64
N ALA A 245 9.70 6.48 0.42
CA ALA A 245 10.06 6.98 -0.90
C ALA A 245 11.08 6.08 -1.61
N LEU A 246 11.21 6.27 -2.93
CA LEU A 246 12.22 5.58 -3.77
C LEU A 246 13.63 6.04 -3.45
N LYS A 247 13.80 7.36 -3.32
CA LYS A 247 15.06 7.99 -2.90
C LYS A 247 14.94 8.30 -1.41
N THR A 248 15.85 7.75 -0.63
CA THR A 248 15.86 7.89 0.83
C THR A 248 17.12 8.65 1.23
N GLU A 249 16.95 9.67 2.05
CA GLU A 249 18.02 10.47 2.65
C GLU A 249 18.36 9.93 4.04
N LEU A 250 19.53 10.31 4.60
CA LEU A 250 19.91 9.94 5.96
C LEU A 250 18.90 10.44 7.00
N ARG A 251 18.32 11.62 6.78
CA ARG A 251 17.23 12.15 7.60
C ARG A 251 16.04 11.18 7.65
N THR A 252 15.67 10.58 6.52
CA THR A 252 14.57 9.60 6.44
C THR A 252 14.91 8.34 7.22
N VAL A 253 16.18 7.91 7.24
CA VAL A 253 16.61 6.76 8.05
C VAL A 253 16.36 7.01 9.53
N ALA A 254 16.55 8.23 10.01
CA ALA A 254 16.29 8.60 11.39
C ALA A 254 14.79 8.79 11.69
N THR A 255 14.03 9.36 10.77
CA THR A 255 12.65 9.80 11.04
C THR A 255 11.60 8.74 10.72
N LEU A 256 11.75 7.99 9.63
CA LEU A 256 10.72 7.07 9.14
C LEU A 256 10.37 5.91 10.12
N PRO A 257 11.33 5.27 10.81
CA PRO A 257 11.00 4.25 11.81
C PRO A 257 10.06 4.78 12.89
N PHE A 258 10.31 6.02 13.32
CA PHE A 258 9.50 6.69 14.34
C PHE A 258 8.13 7.12 13.79
N THR A 259 8.10 7.85 12.66
CA THR A 259 6.84 8.34 12.08
C THR A 259 5.90 7.20 11.67
N GLY A 260 6.45 6.12 11.12
CA GLY A 260 5.66 4.92 10.80
C GLY A 260 5.08 4.24 12.05
N ALA A 261 5.85 4.15 13.14
CA ALA A 261 5.39 3.56 14.39
C ALA A 261 4.28 4.39 15.04
N ILE A 262 4.51 5.71 15.26
CA ILE A 262 3.51 6.58 15.90
C ILE A 262 2.27 6.75 15.01
N GLY A 263 2.44 6.78 13.68
CA GLY A 263 1.32 6.82 12.73
C GLY A 263 0.46 5.56 12.80
N PHE A 264 1.08 4.38 12.91
CA PHE A 264 0.34 3.15 13.16
C PHE A 264 -0.41 3.18 14.50
N LEU A 265 0.23 3.63 15.58
CA LEU A 265 -0.41 3.71 16.90
C LEU A 265 -1.59 4.69 16.90
N MET A 266 -1.44 5.83 16.23
CA MET A 266 -2.51 6.80 16.02
C MET A 266 -3.71 6.17 15.28
N VAL A 267 -3.45 5.53 14.14
CA VAL A 267 -4.49 4.88 13.35
C VAL A 267 -5.14 3.73 14.10
N HIS A 268 -4.34 2.95 14.84
CA HIS A 268 -4.83 1.82 15.64
C HIS A 268 -5.77 2.29 16.76
N HIS A 269 -5.42 3.35 17.47
CA HIS A 269 -6.29 3.90 18.53
C HIS A 269 -7.61 4.42 17.95
N ILE A 270 -7.58 5.16 16.82
CA ILE A 270 -8.79 5.60 16.11
C ILE A 270 -9.63 4.38 15.69
N ALA A 271 -8.99 3.34 15.18
CA ALA A 271 -9.67 2.12 14.77
C ALA A 271 -10.28 1.37 15.97
N SER A 272 -9.56 1.29 17.11
CA SER A 272 -10.07 0.69 18.36
C SER A 272 -11.28 1.45 18.89
N TRP A 273 -11.22 2.79 18.85
CA TRP A 273 -12.35 3.61 19.23
C TRP A 273 -13.56 3.34 18.33
N LEU A 274 -13.36 3.31 17.02
CA LEU A 274 -14.43 3.04 16.05
C LEU A 274 -14.98 1.61 16.19
N ASP A 275 -14.13 0.63 16.50
CA ASP A 275 -14.52 -0.77 16.66
C ASP A 275 -15.45 -0.99 17.88
N ARG A 276 -15.37 -0.13 18.89
CA ARG A 276 -16.25 -0.16 20.07
C ARG A 276 -17.66 0.39 19.80
N HIS A 277 -17.86 1.13 18.69
CA HIS A 277 -19.12 1.76 18.36
C HIS A 277 -19.81 1.02 17.21
N GLU A 278 -20.86 0.27 17.52
CA GLU A 278 -21.64 -0.41 16.49
C GLU A 278 -22.40 0.59 15.62
N GLY A 279 -22.43 0.35 14.31
CA GLY A 279 -23.13 1.22 13.38
C GLY A 279 -22.70 1.04 11.92
N ILE A 280 -23.27 1.87 11.06
CA ILE A 280 -23.02 1.82 9.61
C ILE A 280 -21.55 2.15 9.28
N VAL A 281 -20.94 3.07 10.01
CA VAL A 281 -19.57 3.50 9.81
C VAL A 281 -18.60 2.34 10.10
N LYS A 282 -18.76 1.64 11.24
CA LYS A 282 -17.95 0.45 11.55
C LYS A 282 -18.10 -0.61 10.46
N ARG A 283 -19.34 -0.94 10.08
CA ARG A 283 -19.60 -1.95 9.04
C ARG A 283 -18.97 -1.59 7.71
N PHE A 284 -19.08 -0.32 7.30
CA PHE A 284 -18.42 0.18 6.10
C PHE A 284 -16.89 0.06 6.18
N MET A 285 -16.29 0.51 7.29
CA MET A 285 -14.83 0.45 7.48
C MET A 285 -14.31 -0.99 7.52
N VAL A 286 -15.01 -1.90 8.18
CA VAL A 286 -14.66 -3.33 8.18
C VAL A 286 -14.77 -3.92 6.76
N TYR A 287 -15.84 -3.57 6.04
CA TYR A 287 -16.01 -3.99 4.64
C TYR A 287 -14.88 -3.45 3.75
N CYS A 288 -14.57 -2.17 3.86
CA CYS A 288 -13.45 -1.53 3.15
C CYS A 288 -12.11 -2.22 3.47
N GLY A 289 -11.80 -2.42 4.75
CA GLY A 289 -10.57 -3.05 5.20
C GLY A 289 -10.40 -4.51 4.77
N ASN A 290 -11.49 -5.24 4.58
CA ASN A 290 -11.48 -6.61 4.07
C ASN A 290 -11.41 -6.68 2.53
N ASN A 291 -11.65 -5.55 1.83
CA ASN A 291 -11.63 -5.45 0.38
C ASN A 291 -10.56 -4.47 -0.14
N THR A 292 -9.56 -4.14 0.66
CA THR A 292 -8.47 -3.19 0.30
C THR A 292 -7.77 -3.54 -1.00
N LEU A 293 -7.68 -4.84 -1.35
CA LEU A 293 -7.09 -5.29 -2.60
C LEU A 293 -7.75 -4.64 -3.83
N TYR A 294 -9.09 -4.57 -3.86
CA TYR A 294 -9.80 -4.04 -5.02
C TYR A 294 -9.67 -2.52 -5.13
N ILE A 295 -9.71 -1.82 -3.99
CA ILE A 295 -9.44 -0.38 -3.95
C ILE A 295 -8.02 -0.12 -4.45
N TYR A 296 -7.05 -0.84 -3.92
CA TYR A 296 -5.65 -0.74 -4.29
C TYR A 296 -5.40 -0.94 -5.79
N VAL A 297 -6.06 -1.92 -6.40
CA VAL A 297 -5.90 -2.24 -7.83
C VAL A 297 -6.60 -1.23 -8.74
N PHE A 298 -7.78 -0.76 -8.39
CA PHE A 298 -8.66 -0.05 -9.32
C PHE A 298 -8.87 1.44 -9.01
N HIS A 299 -8.27 2.01 -7.96
CA HIS A 299 -8.50 3.43 -7.61
C HIS A 299 -8.08 4.39 -8.73
N ILE A 300 -6.94 4.15 -9.39
CA ILE A 300 -6.45 5.04 -10.46
C ILE A 300 -7.40 5.05 -11.66
N ILE A 301 -7.85 3.88 -12.11
CA ILE A 301 -8.80 3.83 -13.22
C ILE A 301 -10.16 4.43 -12.81
N SER A 302 -10.55 4.30 -11.55
CA SER A 302 -11.78 4.91 -11.02
C SER A 302 -11.68 6.43 -10.98
N PHE A 303 -10.48 7.00 -10.86
CA PHE A 303 -10.26 8.45 -10.93
C PHE A 303 -10.69 9.05 -12.27
N LYS A 304 -10.69 8.28 -13.36
CA LYS A 304 -11.11 8.75 -14.69
C LYS A 304 -12.55 9.27 -14.70
N ILE A 305 -13.42 8.75 -13.84
CA ILE A 305 -14.80 9.24 -13.67
C ILE A 305 -14.77 10.69 -13.17
N VAL A 306 -13.96 10.97 -12.15
CA VAL A 306 -13.82 12.32 -11.59
C VAL A 306 -13.09 13.25 -12.56
N SER A 307 -12.08 12.71 -13.27
CA SER A 307 -11.40 13.46 -14.33
C SER A 307 -12.38 13.96 -15.40
N ALA A 308 -13.30 13.10 -15.84
CA ALA A 308 -14.33 13.50 -16.81
C ALA A 308 -15.25 14.63 -16.26
N ILE A 309 -15.67 14.50 -14.98
CA ILE A 309 -16.47 15.53 -14.31
C ILE A 309 -15.69 16.85 -14.21
N LYS A 310 -14.40 16.79 -13.84
CA LYS A 310 -13.55 17.96 -13.67
C LYS A 310 -13.28 18.68 -15.02
N ILE A 311 -13.02 17.90 -16.09
CA ILE A 311 -12.84 18.41 -17.44
C ILE A 311 -14.11 19.15 -17.88
N TRP A 312 -15.26 18.54 -17.70
CA TRP A 312 -16.55 19.16 -18.03
C TRP A 312 -16.81 20.41 -17.21
N TYR A 313 -16.54 20.38 -15.90
CA TYR A 313 -16.80 21.50 -14.99
C TYR A 313 -15.98 22.75 -15.34
N TYR A 314 -14.70 22.57 -15.67
CA TYR A 314 -13.79 23.66 -16.01
C TYR A 314 -13.69 23.96 -17.52
N GLY A 315 -14.38 23.22 -18.36
CA GLY A 315 -14.29 23.38 -19.81
C GLY A 315 -12.91 23.08 -20.39
N LEU A 316 -12.21 22.09 -19.82
CA LEU A 316 -10.85 21.72 -20.23
C LEU A 316 -10.87 20.82 -21.48
N ASP A 317 -9.68 20.67 -22.10
CA ASP A 317 -9.51 19.72 -23.20
C ASP A 317 -9.79 18.27 -22.74
N TRP A 318 -10.67 17.58 -23.47
CA TRP A 318 -11.02 16.18 -23.18
C TRP A 318 -9.83 15.21 -23.28
N GLY A 319 -8.78 15.56 -24.03
CA GLY A 319 -7.52 14.80 -24.03
C GLY A 319 -6.90 14.66 -22.65
N GLN A 320 -7.19 15.57 -21.72
CA GLN A 320 -6.72 15.50 -20.34
C GLN A 320 -7.26 14.29 -19.55
N ILE A 321 -8.27 13.56 -20.05
CA ILE A 321 -8.67 12.28 -19.49
C ILE A 321 -7.49 11.29 -19.44
N GLY A 322 -6.51 11.47 -20.32
CA GLY A 322 -5.26 10.73 -20.33
C GLY A 322 -4.33 11.04 -19.16
N CYS A 323 -4.50 12.15 -18.42
CA CYS A 323 -3.73 12.40 -17.20
C CYS A 323 -3.97 11.32 -16.15
N HIS A 324 -3.02 11.12 -15.28
CA HIS A 324 -3.22 10.29 -14.07
C HIS A 324 -4.38 10.85 -13.23
N MET A 325 -4.32 12.14 -12.96
CA MET A 325 -5.41 13.01 -12.54
C MET A 325 -5.37 14.29 -13.35
N VAL A 326 -6.51 14.96 -13.49
CA VAL A 326 -6.56 16.27 -14.13
C VAL A 326 -6.09 17.33 -13.15
N ILE A 327 -4.95 17.93 -13.45
CA ILE A 327 -4.38 19.05 -12.70
C ILE A 327 -4.87 20.34 -13.34
N HIS A 328 -5.47 21.19 -12.52
CA HIS A 328 -5.89 22.54 -12.87
C HIS A 328 -5.28 23.53 -11.88
N GLU A 329 -5.18 24.80 -12.19
CA GLU A 329 -4.60 25.83 -11.32
C GLU A 329 -5.16 25.79 -9.89
N ASN A 330 -6.42 25.44 -9.74
CA ASN A 330 -7.12 25.35 -8.45
C ASN A 330 -7.18 23.93 -7.89
N SER A 331 -6.36 22.99 -8.35
CA SER A 331 -6.45 21.57 -7.98
C SER A 331 -6.41 21.32 -6.47
N THR A 332 -5.70 22.15 -5.71
CA THR A 332 -5.59 22.04 -4.26
C THR A 332 -6.71 22.77 -3.51
N THR A 333 -7.47 23.66 -4.16
CA THR A 333 -8.51 24.51 -3.55
C THR A 333 -9.91 24.12 -3.96
N ASP A 334 -10.07 23.44 -5.11
CA ASP A 334 -11.36 23.09 -5.71
C ASP A 334 -12.04 21.86 -5.09
N LEU A 335 -11.42 21.22 -4.10
CA LEU A 335 -11.90 20.03 -3.39
C LEU A 335 -12.14 18.80 -4.28
N PHE A 336 -11.75 18.79 -5.56
CA PHE A 336 -11.86 17.61 -6.41
C PHE A 336 -11.06 16.43 -5.86
N TRP A 337 -9.97 16.67 -5.13
CA TRP A 337 -9.22 15.62 -4.47
C TRP A 337 -10.08 14.81 -3.48
N VAL A 338 -11.07 15.42 -2.83
CA VAL A 338 -12.04 14.72 -1.98
C VAL A 338 -12.91 13.80 -2.83
N LEU A 339 -13.40 14.31 -3.97
CA LEU A 339 -14.22 13.50 -4.89
C LEU A 339 -13.40 12.34 -5.49
N TYR A 340 -12.15 12.57 -5.89
CA TYR A 340 -11.22 11.50 -6.31
C TYR A 340 -11.07 10.45 -5.20
N THR A 341 -10.89 10.85 -3.95
CA THR A 341 -10.78 9.92 -2.81
C THR A 341 -12.04 9.08 -2.63
N ILE A 342 -13.20 9.70 -2.67
CA ILE A 342 -14.50 9.02 -2.53
C ILE A 342 -14.70 8.03 -3.67
N VAL A 343 -14.55 8.46 -4.92
CA VAL A 343 -14.78 7.64 -6.11
C VAL A 343 -13.74 6.53 -6.22
N GLY A 344 -12.46 6.83 -5.97
CA GLY A 344 -11.38 5.85 -5.95
C GLY A 344 -11.56 4.76 -4.88
N THR A 345 -12.28 5.04 -3.82
CA THR A 345 -12.63 4.06 -2.77
C THR A 345 -13.93 3.34 -3.08
N ALA A 346 -15.00 4.08 -3.41
CA ALA A 346 -16.35 3.53 -3.54
C ALA A 346 -16.54 2.69 -4.80
N VAL A 347 -16.05 3.13 -5.95
CA VAL A 347 -16.26 2.43 -7.23
C VAL A 347 -15.68 1.01 -7.22
N PRO A 348 -14.44 0.77 -6.78
CA PRO A 348 -13.92 -0.59 -6.65
C PRO A 348 -14.71 -1.47 -5.67
N LEU A 349 -15.22 -0.89 -4.58
CA LEU A 349 -16.04 -1.60 -3.60
C LEU A 349 -17.40 -1.98 -4.19
N LEU A 350 -18.04 -1.08 -4.92
CA LEU A 350 -19.30 -1.36 -5.63
C LEU A 350 -19.09 -2.44 -6.69
N GLY A 351 -18.01 -2.34 -7.46
CA GLY A 351 -17.66 -3.32 -8.50
C GLY A 351 -17.51 -4.74 -7.94
N ILE A 352 -16.77 -4.92 -6.82
CA ILE A 352 -16.63 -6.25 -6.21
C ILE A 352 -17.92 -6.76 -5.57
N THR A 353 -18.75 -5.86 -5.03
CA THR A 353 -20.05 -6.22 -4.46
C THR A 353 -20.97 -6.76 -5.57
N LEU A 354 -21.06 -6.02 -6.67
CA LEU A 354 -21.86 -6.42 -7.83
C LEU A 354 -21.37 -7.76 -8.43
N TYR A 355 -20.05 -7.89 -8.63
CA TYR A 355 -19.47 -9.13 -9.13
C TYR A 355 -19.83 -10.34 -8.26
N ARG A 356 -19.74 -10.21 -6.94
CA ARG A 356 -20.09 -11.29 -6.00
C ARG A 356 -21.58 -11.63 -6.05
N HIS A 357 -22.42 -10.61 -6.14
CA HIS A 357 -23.87 -10.80 -6.25
C HIS A 357 -24.25 -11.56 -7.53
N LEU A 358 -23.76 -11.12 -8.68
CA LEU A 358 -23.98 -11.79 -9.96
C LEU A 358 -23.48 -13.25 -9.94
N ARG A 359 -22.25 -13.47 -9.44
CA ARG A 359 -21.70 -14.81 -9.34
C ARG A 359 -22.56 -15.75 -8.50
N THR A 360 -23.14 -15.28 -7.41
CA THR A 360 -24.03 -16.09 -6.56
C THR A 360 -25.32 -16.44 -7.29
N GLN A 361 -25.91 -15.49 -8.03
CA GLN A 361 -27.10 -15.74 -8.81
C GLN A 361 -26.85 -16.79 -9.92
N PHE A 362 -25.74 -16.67 -10.67
CA PHE A 362 -25.40 -17.64 -11.70
C PHE A 362 -25.12 -19.05 -11.12
N SER A 363 -24.47 -19.14 -9.94
CA SER A 363 -24.19 -20.42 -9.29
C SER A 363 -25.47 -21.12 -8.80
N ASN A 364 -26.50 -20.37 -8.40
CA ASN A 364 -27.77 -20.93 -7.98
C ASN A 364 -28.60 -21.43 -9.18
N ASN A 365 -28.58 -20.70 -10.31
CA ASN A 365 -29.29 -21.08 -11.52
C ASN A 365 -28.67 -22.28 -12.27
N THR A 366 -27.45 -22.68 -11.94
CA THR A 366 -26.82 -23.89 -12.56
C THR A 366 -26.98 -25.14 -11.70
N ASN A 367 -27.60 -25.05 -10.53
CA ASN A 367 -27.87 -26.17 -9.64
C ASN A 367 -29.37 -26.56 -9.61
N ASP A 368 -30.22 -25.84 -10.36
CA ASP A 368 -31.59 -26.17 -10.70
C ASP A 368 -31.65 -26.76 -12.14
#